data_f134d1759bdb54a11be39a837193ba30
#
_entry.id   f134d1759bdb54a11be39a837193ba30
#
_cell.length_a   1.000
_cell.length_b   1.000
_cell.length_c   1.000
_cell.angle_alpha   90.00
_cell.angle_beta   90.00
_cell.angle_gamma   90.00
#
_symmetry.space_group_name_H-M   'P 1'
#
loop_
_entity.id
_entity.type
_entity.pdbx_description
1 polymer ?
#
loop_
_entity_poly.entity_id
_entity_poly.type
_entity_poly.pdbx_seq_one_letter_code
_entity_poly.pdbx_strand_id
1 'polypeptide(L)'
;VLDTLSVLIHGHSKVGKSTLAGTAPPPIVIFDAEGSTKFLPLRKVLWDPLRDAPPTYDGTWDAAIVNVHSFDVLDQGYRWLMTGRHQFRSLVLDSISEAQRKLKTKLVGVNKMQRENWDDLLRNMDGVIRGFRDLTQHPVNPITVAVFVAETRLTDGRYKPYLQGQIATSLPYWLDLVGYIWVESAVTQDGIQSNGTGKVRRLLIAPDNPLFEAGERVQGRLPDVIDNPNLTEMLLRVFPHLAQPTDS
;
A
#
# COMPACT_ATOMS: atom_id res chain seq x y z
N VAL A 1 18.50 -9.16 -10.98
CA VAL A 1 17.46 -9.28 -9.94
C VAL A 1 17.03 -7.87 -9.59
N LEU A 2 15.72 -7.61 -9.52
CA LEU A 2 15.18 -6.29 -9.17
C LEU A 2 15.03 -6.21 -7.65
N ASP A 3 15.58 -5.16 -7.05
CA ASP A 3 15.48 -4.88 -5.61
C ASP A 3 14.19 -4.13 -5.31
N THR A 4 13.09 -4.85 -5.33
CA THR A 4 11.75 -4.29 -5.20
C THR A 4 10.95 -4.99 -4.11
N LEU A 5 9.95 -4.30 -3.55
CA LEU A 5 9.05 -4.82 -2.53
C LEU A 5 7.60 -4.53 -2.87
N SER A 6 6.75 -5.53 -2.71
CA SER A 6 5.30 -5.40 -2.71
C SER A 6 4.76 -5.64 -1.30
N VAL A 7 4.02 -4.67 -0.75
CA VAL A 7 3.64 -4.63 0.66
C VAL A 7 2.13 -4.43 0.80
N LEU A 8 1.47 -5.27 1.58
CA LEU A 8 0.11 -5.05 2.07
C LEU A 8 0.16 -4.57 3.52
N ILE A 9 -0.52 -3.47 3.80
CA ILE A 9 -0.70 -2.94 5.15
C ILE A 9 -2.19 -2.97 5.47
N HIS A 10 -2.59 -3.74 6.48
CA HIS A 10 -3.96 -3.72 6.97
C HIS A 10 -4.03 -3.48 8.47
N GLY A 11 -5.18 -3.02 8.95
CA GLY A 11 -5.39 -2.68 10.36
C GLY A 11 -6.63 -1.84 10.55
N HIS A 12 -6.99 -1.59 11.80
CA HIS A 12 -8.17 -0.78 12.13
C HIS A 12 -8.09 0.65 11.59
N SER A 13 -9.19 1.36 11.63
CA SER A 13 -9.24 2.78 11.24
C SER A 13 -8.31 3.62 12.12
N LYS A 14 -7.65 4.62 11.51
CA LYS A 14 -6.84 5.65 12.18
C LYS A 14 -5.60 5.15 12.95
N VAL A 15 -5.13 3.94 12.69
CA VAL A 15 -3.87 3.42 13.29
C VAL A 15 -2.60 3.89 12.56
N GLY A 16 -2.74 4.60 11.43
CA GLY A 16 -1.61 5.17 10.69
C GLY A 16 -1.16 4.37 9.47
N LYS A 17 -2.06 3.61 8.83
CA LYS A 17 -1.78 2.89 7.57
C LYS A 17 -1.25 3.83 6.48
N SER A 18 -1.99 4.90 6.17
CA SER A 18 -1.58 5.91 5.19
C SER A 18 -0.28 6.61 5.58
N THR A 19 -0.07 6.85 6.88
CA THR A 19 1.18 7.42 7.39
C THR A 19 2.36 6.51 7.10
N LEU A 20 2.23 5.20 7.34
CA LEU A 20 3.26 4.22 7.01
C LEU A 20 3.46 4.15 5.49
N ALA A 21 2.39 4.08 4.70
CA ALA A 21 2.49 4.06 3.25
C ALA A 21 3.24 5.28 2.69
N GLY A 22 3.04 6.46 3.29
CA GLY A 22 3.75 7.69 2.94
C GLY A 22 5.24 7.72 3.28
N THR A 23 5.78 6.71 3.97
CA THR A 23 7.23 6.56 4.22
C THR A 23 7.96 5.77 3.14
N ALA A 24 7.28 5.37 2.08
CA ALA A 24 7.90 4.73 0.93
C ALA A 24 8.92 5.66 0.24
N PRO A 25 9.93 5.13 -0.46
CA PRO A 25 10.94 5.94 -1.13
C PRO A 25 10.34 6.94 -2.14
N PRO A 26 10.61 8.25 -2.01
CA PRO A 26 10.10 9.24 -2.97
C PRO A 26 10.87 9.18 -4.32
N PRO A 27 10.29 9.72 -5.40
CA PRO A 27 8.93 10.25 -5.51
C PRO A 27 7.86 9.14 -5.51
N ILE A 28 6.76 9.42 -4.80
CA ILE A 28 5.66 8.46 -4.60
C ILE A 28 4.47 8.87 -5.47
N VAL A 29 3.78 7.93 -6.11
CA VAL A 29 2.41 8.15 -6.58
C VAL A 29 1.43 7.52 -5.59
N ILE A 30 0.45 8.29 -5.10
CA ILE A 30 -0.58 7.83 -4.16
C ILE A 30 -1.95 7.92 -4.82
N PHE A 31 -2.54 6.77 -5.12
CA PHE A 31 -3.93 6.65 -5.52
C PHE A 31 -4.83 6.68 -4.27
N ASP A 32 -5.32 7.87 -3.94
CA ASP A 32 -6.11 8.14 -2.74
C ASP A 32 -7.61 7.93 -3.01
N ALA A 33 -8.11 6.79 -2.57
CA ALA A 33 -9.53 6.46 -2.69
C ALA A 33 -10.38 6.92 -1.48
N GLU A 34 -9.72 7.22 -0.34
CA GLU A 34 -10.40 7.59 0.92
C GLU A 34 -10.33 9.09 1.25
N GLY A 35 -9.50 9.87 0.57
CA GLY A 35 -9.27 11.27 0.89
C GLY A 35 -8.38 11.46 2.13
N SER A 36 -7.55 10.47 2.46
CA SER A 36 -6.73 10.43 3.68
C SER A 36 -5.43 11.20 3.57
N THR A 37 -4.93 11.43 2.36
CA THR A 37 -3.60 11.98 2.07
C THR A 37 -3.43 13.44 2.48
N LYS A 38 -4.51 14.20 2.68
CA LYS A 38 -4.43 15.61 3.07
C LYS A 38 -3.66 15.86 4.37
N PHE A 39 -3.64 14.89 5.28
CA PHE A 39 -2.96 14.98 6.58
C PHE A 39 -1.55 14.42 6.60
N LEU A 40 -1.07 13.83 5.50
CA LEU A 40 0.30 13.32 5.43
C LEU A 40 1.30 14.48 5.41
N PRO A 41 2.39 14.40 6.19
CA PRO A 41 3.43 15.43 6.25
C PRO A 41 4.40 15.30 5.06
N LEU A 42 3.86 15.33 3.84
CA LEU A 42 4.59 15.24 2.59
C LEU A 42 4.38 16.51 1.77
N ARG A 43 5.37 16.91 1.01
CA ARG A 43 5.21 17.93 -0.05
C ARG A 43 4.47 17.26 -1.21
N LYS A 44 3.32 17.79 -1.60
CA LYS A 44 2.39 17.12 -2.49
C LYS A 44 2.11 17.93 -3.74
N VAL A 45 1.99 17.24 -4.88
CA VAL A 45 1.39 17.76 -6.11
C VAL A 45 0.12 16.95 -6.43
N LEU A 46 -0.85 17.55 -7.10
CA LEU A 46 -2.02 16.82 -7.59
C LEU A 46 -1.73 16.34 -9.01
N TRP A 47 -2.20 15.12 -9.31
CA TRP A 47 -2.17 14.57 -10.64
C TRP A 47 -3.52 13.96 -11.00
N ASP A 48 -4.07 14.36 -12.15
CA ASP A 48 -5.27 13.77 -12.71
C ASP A 48 -4.90 12.96 -13.98
N PRO A 49 -4.79 11.64 -13.89
CA PRO A 49 -4.37 10.81 -15.02
C PRO A 49 -5.38 10.79 -16.19
N LEU A 50 -6.63 11.25 -15.97
CA LEU A 50 -7.62 11.39 -17.05
C LEU A 50 -7.34 12.62 -17.93
N ARG A 51 -6.55 13.58 -17.48
CA ARG A 51 -6.29 14.86 -18.16
C ARG A 51 -4.84 15.02 -18.55
N ASP A 52 -3.92 14.64 -17.64
CA ASP A 52 -2.53 15.01 -17.76
C ASP A 52 -1.60 13.79 -17.70
N ALA A 53 -0.42 13.95 -18.29
CA ALA A 53 0.70 13.02 -18.09
C ALA A 53 1.19 13.08 -16.63
N PRO A 54 1.94 12.06 -16.16
CA PRO A 54 2.56 12.10 -14.83
C PRO A 54 3.40 13.36 -14.65
N PRO A 55 3.35 14.03 -13.47
CA PRO A 55 4.15 15.21 -13.21
C PRO A 55 5.65 14.88 -13.25
N THR A 56 6.44 15.81 -13.80
CA THR A 56 7.89 15.71 -13.78
C THR A 56 8.40 15.93 -12.36
N TYR A 57 9.29 15.04 -11.90
CA TYR A 57 9.91 15.18 -10.60
C TYR A 57 11.10 16.15 -10.67
N ASP A 58 11.02 17.22 -9.88
CA ASP A 58 12.04 18.28 -9.81
C ASP A 58 12.68 18.40 -8.41
N GLY A 59 12.35 17.47 -7.48
CA GLY A 59 12.82 17.50 -6.10
C GLY A 59 12.03 18.41 -5.16
N THR A 60 11.06 19.18 -5.65
CA THR A 60 10.27 20.10 -4.82
C THR A 60 9.12 19.42 -4.10
N TRP A 61 8.72 18.24 -4.52
CA TRP A 61 7.63 17.45 -3.94
C TRP A 61 8.06 16.02 -3.63
N ASP A 62 7.35 15.36 -2.73
CA ASP A 62 7.61 13.97 -2.31
C ASP A 62 6.59 13.01 -2.88
N ALA A 63 5.34 13.45 -3.06
CA ALA A 63 4.25 12.61 -3.53
C ALA A 63 3.34 13.33 -4.54
N ALA A 64 2.98 12.61 -5.61
CA ALA A 64 1.88 12.97 -6.51
C ALA A 64 0.59 12.28 -6.04
N ILE A 65 -0.43 13.05 -5.74
CA ILE A 65 -1.71 12.56 -5.24
C ILE A 65 -2.71 12.45 -6.39
N VAL A 66 -3.21 11.25 -6.61
CA VAL A 66 -4.30 10.95 -7.54
C VAL A 66 -5.58 10.74 -6.74
N ASN A 67 -6.52 11.69 -6.83
CA ASN A 67 -7.82 11.55 -6.20
C ASN A 67 -8.68 10.52 -6.95
N VAL A 68 -8.83 9.33 -6.40
CA VAL A 68 -9.60 8.24 -7.01
C VAL A 68 -11.09 8.44 -6.74
N HIS A 69 -11.74 9.28 -7.54
CA HIS A 69 -13.19 9.48 -7.46
C HIS A 69 -13.99 8.40 -8.23
N SER A 70 -13.37 7.74 -9.20
CA SER A 70 -13.95 6.63 -9.96
C SER A 70 -12.90 5.56 -10.25
N PHE A 71 -13.36 4.37 -10.63
CA PHE A 71 -12.45 3.28 -11.00
C PHE A 71 -11.66 3.58 -12.30
N ASP A 72 -12.21 4.41 -13.18
CA ASP A 72 -11.53 4.81 -14.42
C ASP A 72 -10.23 5.58 -14.18
N VAL A 73 -10.16 6.33 -13.07
CA VAL A 73 -8.93 7.02 -12.64
C VAL A 73 -7.82 6.01 -12.34
N LEU A 74 -8.14 4.87 -11.70
CA LEU A 74 -7.17 3.81 -11.44
C LEU A 74 -6.69 3.18 -12.75
N ASP A 75 -7.61 2.83 -13.65
CA ASP A 75 -7.27 2.21 -14.93
C ASP A 75 -6.37 3.13 -15.76
N GLN A 76 -6.72 4.41 -15.86
CA GLN A 76 -5.92 5.36 -16.62
C GLN A 76 -4.55 5.65 -15.95
N GLY A 77 -4.51 5.76 -14.62
CA GLY A 77 -3.26 5.90 -13.89
C GLY A 77 -2.33 4.69 -14.10
N TYR A 78 -2.88 3.48 -14.04
CA TYR A 78 -2.14 2.25 -14.37
C TYR A 78 -1.57 2.28 -15.79
N ARG A 79 -2.39 2.66 -16.79
CA ARG A 79 -1.95 2.78 -18.20
C ARG A 79 -0.76 3.74 -18.34
N TRP A 80 -0.78 4.88 -17.66
CA TRP A 80 0.34 5.80 -17.63
C TRP A 80 1.60 5.17 -17.03
N LEU A 81 1.49 4.48 -15.91
CA LEU A 81 2.63 3.81 -15.26
C LEU A 81 3.21 2.71 -16.15
N MET A 82 2.35 1.95 -16.85
CA MET A 82 2.77 0.92 -17.81
C MET A 82 3.54 1.46 -19.01
N THR A 83 3.51 2.74 -19.30
CA THR A 83 4.37 3.32 -20.35
C THR A 83 5.84 3.36 -19.94
N GLY A 84 6.14 3.25 -18.65
CA GLY A 84 7.48 3.49 -18.08
C GLY A 84 7.94 4.95 -18.16
N ARG A 85 7.10 5.86 -18.65
CA ARG A 85 7.40 7.31 -18.80
C ARG A 85 6.97 8.08 -17.56
N HIS A 86 7.57 7.73 -16.43
CA HIS A 86 7.35 8.38 -15.14
C HIS A 86 8.66 8.37 -14.34
N GLN A 87 8.68 9.12 -13.22
CA GLN A 87 9.85 9.17 -12.34
C GLN A 87 9.55 8.61 -10.94
N PHE A 88 8.37 7.98 -10.77
CA PHE A 88 7.98 7.42 -9.48
C PHE A 88 8.86 6.22 -9.10
N ARG A 89 9.35 6.24 -7.86
CA ARG A 89 10.03 5.09 -7.24
C ARG A 89 9.06 4.21 -6.46
N SER A 90 7.98 4.80 -5.94
CA SER A 90 6.98 4.07 -5.16
C SER A 90 5.57 4.38 -5.64
N LEU A 91 4.70 3.38 -5.48
CA LEU A 91 3.28 3.55 -5.66
C LEU A 91 2.52 3.11 -4.40
N VAL A 92 1.43 3.80 -4.11
CA VAL A 92 0.52 3.47 -3.01
C VAL A 92 -0.91 3.44 -3.53
N LEU A 93 -1.66 2.39 -3.22
CA LEU A 93 -3.11 2.30 -3.44
C LEU A 93 -3.82 2.33 -2.07
N ASP A 94 -4.37 3.49 -1.70
CA ASP A 94 -4.97 3.76 -0.39
C ASP A 94 -6.46 4.15 -0.53
N SER A 95 -7.37 3.21 -0.33
CA SER A 95 -7.20 1.80 -0.02
C SER A 95 -7.79 0.91 -1.12
N ILE A 96 -7.31 -0.33 -1.20
CA ILE A 96 -7.89 -1.34 -2.10
C ILE A 96 -9.32 -1.72 -1.68
N SER A 97 -9.65 -1.61 -0.39
CA SER A 97 -11.01 -1.84 0.12
C SER A 97 -11.99 -0.81 -0.44
N GLU A 98 -11.60 0.47 -0.48
CA GLU A 98 -12.42 1.54 -1.04
C GLU A 98 -12.44 1.52 -2.57
N ALA A 99 -11.32 1.16 -3.21
CA ALA A 99 -11.26 0.94 -4.66
C ALA A 99 -12.26 -0.15 -5.10
N GLN A 100 -12.40 -1.23 -4.32
CA GLN A 100 -13.40 -2.26 -4.58
C GLN A 100 -14.84 -1.73 -4.45
N ARG A 101 -15.13 -0.86 -3.47
CA ARG A 101 -16.45 -0.22 -3.35
C ARG A 101 -16.77 0.66 -4.56
N LYS A 102 -15.78 1.44 -5.04
CA LYS A 102 -15.94 2.28 -6.25
C LYS A 102 -16.17 1.44 -7.51
N LEU A 103 -15.48 0.33 -7.64
CA LEU A 103 -15.72 -0.62 -8.74
C LEU A 103 -17.14 -1.21 -8.65
N LYS A 104 -17.56 -1.63 -7.46
CA LYS A 104 -18.93 -2.12 -7.26
C LYS A 104 -19.98 -1.07 -7.67
N THR A 105 -19.78 0.18 -7.28
CA THR A 105 -20.65 1.29 -7.70
C THR A 105 -20.65 1.48 -9.22
N LYS A 106 -19.50 1.35 -9.87
CA LYS A 106 -19.39 1.41 -11.34
C LYS A 106 -20.20 0.29 -12.02
N LEU A 107 -20.14 -0.93 -11.49
CA LEU A 107 -20.79 -2.11 -12.07
C LEU A 107 -22.32 -2.09 -11.92
N VAL A 108 -22.84 -1.70 -10.77
CA VAL A 108 -24.27 -1.84 -10.47
C VAL A 108 -24.95 -0.58 -9.95
N GLY A 109 -24.22 0.49 -9.68
CA GLY A 109 -24.78 1.70 -9.07
C GLY A 109 -25.39 1.40 -7.70
N VAL A 110 -26.68 1.73 -7.56
CA VAL A 110 -27.48 1.47 -6.35
C VAL A 110 -28.21 0.11 -6.38
N ASN A 111 -28.09 -0.63 -7.49
CA ASN A 111 -28.77 -1.90 -7.65
C ASN A 111 -28.07 -3.03 -6.87
N LYS A 112 -28.80 -4.15 -6.71
CA LYS A 112 -28.21 -5.37 -6.11
C LYS A 112 -27.22 -6.00 -7.05
N MET A 113 -26.12 -6.51 -6.49
CA MET A 113 -25.15 -7.35 -7.22
C MET A 113 -25.82 -8.66 -7.66
N GLN A 114 -25.74 -8.96 -8.96
CA GLN A 114 -26.07 -10.25 -9.53
C GLN A 114 -24.83 -11.13 -9.55
N ARG A 115 -24.99 -12.43 -9.82
CA ARG A 115 -23.86 -13.37 -9.85
C ARG A 115 -22.76 -12.94 -10.83
N GLU A 116 -23.14 -12.52 -12.02
CA GLU A 116 -22.22 -12.04 -13.06
C GLU A 116 -21.42 -10.82 -12.62
N ASN A 117 -22.05 -9.89 -11.89
CA ASN A 117 -21.36 -8.71 -11.37
C ASN A 117 -20.31 -9.05 -10.32
N TRP A 118 -20.48 -10.15 -9.56
CA TRP A 118 -19.48 -10.63 -8.64
C TRP A 118 -18.25 -11.17 -9.35
N ASP A 119 -18.43 -11.90 -10.44
CA ASP A 119 -17.32 -12.41 -11.26
C ASP A 119 -16.54 -11.25 -11.90
N ASP A 120 -17.24 -10.23 -12.39
CA ASP A 120 -16.63 -9.01 -12.93
C ASP A 120 -15.88 -8.22 -11.85
N LEU A 121 -16.47 -8.05 -10.66
CA LEU A 121 -15.82 -7.39 -9.53
C LEU A 121 -14.51 -8.09 -9.18
N LEU A 122 -14.54 -9.41 -9.05
CA LEU A 122 -13.37 -10.20 -8.67
C LEU A 122 -12.28 -10.11 -9.74
N ARG A 123 -12.63 -10.29 -11.02
CA ARG A 123 -11.70 -10.24 -12.15
C ARG A 123 -11.04 -8.86 -12.27
N ASN A 124 -11.81 -7.79 -12.18
CA ASN A 124 -11.25 -6.45 -12.29
C ASN A 124 -10.35 -6.09 -11.10
N MET A 125 -10.74 -6.45 -9.88
CA MET A 125 -9.89 -6.21 -8.68
C MET A 125 -8.62 -7.04 -8.70
N ASP A 126 -8.69 -8.32 -9.10
CA ASP A 126 -7.52 -9.17 -9.32
C ASP A 126 -6.58 -8.53 -10.34
N GLY A 127 -7.12 -8.08 -11.48
CA GLY A 127 -6.36 -7.40 -12.52
C GLY A 127 -5.68 -6.12 -12.05
N VAL A 128 -6.38 -5.28 -11.27
CA VAL A 128 -5.80 -4.05 -10.71
C VAL A 128 -4.68 -4.37 -9.73
N ILE A 129 -4.93 -5.22 -8.74
CA ILE A 129 -3.92 -5.48 -7.68
C ILE A 129 -2.68 -6.12 -8.29
N ARG A 130 -2.84 -7.14 -9.15
CA ARG A 130 -1.71 -7.77 -9.83
C ARG A 130 -1.01 -6.81 -10.78
N GLY A 131 -1.77 -6.06 -11.57
CA GLY A 131 -1.20 -5.09 -12.48
C GLY A 131 -0.32 -4.07 -11.78
N PHE A 132 -0.82 -3.45 -10.70
CA PHE A 132 -0.02 -2.50 -9.91
C PHE A 132 1.17 -3.18 -9.20
N ARG A 133 1.03 -4.41 -8.70
CA ARG A 133 2.16 -5.18 -8.17
C ARG A 133 3.21 -5.42 -9.25
N ASP A 134 2.81 -5.84 -10.45
CA ASP A 134 3.71 -6.24 -11.52
C ASP A 134 4.51 -5.06 -12.10
N LEU A 135 4.11 -3.80 -11.80
CA LEU A 135 4.94 -2.63 -12.04
C LEU A 135 6.31 -2.70 -11.32
N THR A 136 6.42 -3.49 -10.26
CA THR A 136 7.71 -3.76 -9.61
C THR A 136 8.68 -4.56 -10.49
N GLN A 137 8.17 -5.19 -11.54
CA GLN A 137 8.93 -5.97 -12.53
C GLN A 137 8.91 -5.33 -13.91
N HIS A 138 8.52 -4.04 -14.01
CA HIS A 138 8.41 -3.36 -15.29
C HIS A 138 9.79 -3.29 -15.98
N PRO A 139 9.91 -3.72 -17.26
CA PRO A 139 11.21 -3.92 -17.91
C PRO A 139 12.00 -2.64 -18.17
N VAL A 140 11.32 -1.50 -18.24
CA VAL A 140 11.96 -0.20 -18.54
C VAL A 140 12.14 0.65 -17.28
N ASN A 141 11.11 0.72 -16.43
CA ASN A 141 11.11 1.57 -15.26
C ASN A 141 10.32 0.91 -14.12
N PRO A 142 10.94 0.01 -13.36
CA PRO A 142 10.28 -0.70 -12.27
C PRO A 142 10.01 0.22 -11.08
N ILE A 143 8.84 0.04 -10.48
CA ILE A 143 8.50 0.62 -9.19
C ILE A 143 9.28 -0.12 -8.10
N THR A 144 10.03 0.60 -7.28
CA THR A 144 10.83 -0.01 -6.19
C THR A 144 9.96 -0.54 -5.06
N VAL A 145 8.91 0.21 -4.67
CA VAL A 145 7.99 -0.21 -3.60
C VAL A 145 6.54 -0.03 -4.03
N ALA A 146 5.78 -1.12 -4.09
CA ALA A 146 4.34 -1.11 -4.32
C ALA A 146 3.60 -1.38 -3.01
N VAL A 147 2.78 -0.43 -2.56
CA VAL A 147 2.07 -0.49 -1.28
C VAL A 147 0.57 -0.57 -1.51
N PHE A 148 -0.05 -1.56 -0.91
CA PHE A 148 -1.50 -1.74 -0.88
C PHE A 148 -2.00 -1.55 0.55
N VAL A 149 -2.93 -0.63 0.74
CA VAL A 149 -3.56 -0.39 2.04
C VAL A 149 -4.94 -1.02 2.05
N ALA A 150 -5.27 -1.76 3.11
CA ALA A 150 -6.58 -2.37 3.29
C ALA A 150 -7.18 -2.07 4.67
N GLU A 151 -8.50 -2.06 4.74
CA GLU A 151 -9.20 -2.22 6.00
C GLU A 151 -8.95 -3.61 6.57
N THR A 152 -9.18 -3.80 7.85
CA THR A 152 -9.17 -5.13 8.46
C THR A 152 -10.56 -5.53 8.94
N ARG A 153 -10.83 -6.84 8.92
CA ARG A 153 -12.06 -7.41 9.45
C ARG A 153 -11.77 -8.73 10.16
N LEU A 154 -12.47 -8.95 11.28
CA LEU A 154 -12.46 -10.24 11.96
C LEU A 154 -13.31 -11.25 11.16
N THR A 155 -12.67 -12.32 10.70
CA THR A 155 -13.30 -13.39 9.93
C THR A 155 -12.73 -14.71 10.42
N ASP A 156 -13.60 -15.66 10.83
CA ASP A 156 -13.21 -16.96 11.37
C ASP A 156 -12.18 -16.86 12.51
N GLY A 157 -12.37 -15.90 13.42
CA GLY A 157 -11.49 -15.70 14.58
C GLY A 157 -10.16 -15.01 14.27
N ARG A 158 -9.91 -14.60 13.02
CA ARG A 158 -8.66 -13.96 12.59
C ARG A 158 -8.92 -12.61 11.92
N TYR A 159 -8.11 -11.62 12.22
CA TYR A 159 -8.13 -10.33 11.54
C TYR A 159 -7.44 -10.44 10.18
N LYS A 160 -8.22 -10.26 9.11
CA LYS A 160 -7.77 -10.39 7.71
C LYS A 160 -7.96 -9.06 6.95
N PRO A 161 -7.20 -8.81 5.88
CA PRO A 161 -7.47 -7.70 4.97
C PRO A 161 -8.91 -7.80 4.44
N TYR A 162 -9.65 -6.67 4.53
CA TYR A 162 -11.06 -6.68 4.12
C TYR A 162 -11.21 -6.39 2.64
N LEU A 163 -11.54 -7.43 1.91
CA LEU A 163 -12.02 -7.42 0.53
C LEU A 163 -13.16 -8.41 0.39
N GLN A 164 -14.09 -8.14 -0.51
CA GLN A 164 -15.18 -9.06 -0.80
C GLN A 164 -14.71 -10.16 -1.76
N GLY A 165 -15.18 -11.38 -1.53
CA GLY A 165 -14.90 -12.54 -2.38
C GLY A 165 -13.55 -13.20 -2.11
N GLN A 166 -13.13 -14.05 -3.03
CA GLN A 166 -11.91 -14.87 -2.89
C GLN A 166 -10.59 -14.05 -2.88
N ILE A 167 -10.61 -12.80 -3.31
CA ILE A 167 -9.42 -11.94 -3.34
C ILE A 167 -8.83 -11.79 -1.93
N ALA A 168 -9.67 -11.67 -0.90
CA ALA A 168 -9.20 -11.58 0.49
C ALA A 168 -8.31 -12.75 0.91
N THR A 169 -8.59 -13.95 0.39
CA THR A 169 -7.80 -15.15 0.66
C THR A 169 -6.56 -15.25 -0.22
N SER A 170 -6.64 -14.79 -1.48
CA SER A 170 -5.54 -14.93 -2.45
C SER A 170 -4.50 -13.83 -2.32
N LEU A 171 -4.91 -12.61 -1.90
CA LEU A 171 -4.07 -11.42 -1.85
C LEU A 171 -2.76 -11.61 -1.06
N PRO A 172 -2.75 -12.26 0.13
CA PRO A 172 -1.51 -12.48 0.87
C PRO A 172 -0.45 -13.28 0.10
N TYR A 173 -0.89 -14.16 -0.80
CA TYR A 173 0.03 -14.98 -1.60
C TYR A 173 0.70 -14.22 -2.75
N TRP A 174 0.24 -13.04 -3.09
CA TRP A 174 0.77 -12.28 -4.23
C TRP A 174 1.85 -11.29 -3.86
N LEU A 175 1.97 -10.97 -2.58
CA LEU A 175 2.80 -9.87 -2.08
C LEU A 175 3.96 -10.40 -1.23
N ASP A 176 5.03 -9.62 -1.16
CA ASP A 176 6.25 -10.02 -0.44
C ASP A 176 6.12 -9.83 1.07
N LEU A 177 5.38 -8.79 1.48
CA LEU A 177 5.09 -8.50 2.88
C LEU A 177 3.59 -8.30 3.08
N VAL A 178 3.04 -8.93 4.09
CA VAL A 178 1.69 -8.71 4.62
C VAL A 178 1.82 -8.29 6.07
N GLY A 179 1.47 -7.03 6.37
CA GLY A 179 1.63 -6.48 7.70
C GLY A 179 0.31 -6.04 8.33
N TYR A 180 0.10 -6.48 9.58
CA TYR A 180 -0.96 -5.95 10.43
C TYR A 180 -0.41 -4.82 11.29
N ILE A 181 -1.02 -3.62 11.19
CA ILE A 181 -0.58 -2.44 11.93
C ILE A 181 -1.55 -2.08 13.06
N TRP A 182 -1.00 -1.77 14.23
CA TRP A 182 -1.77 -1.25 15.37
C TRP A 182 -0.99 -0.18 16.13
N VAL A 183 -1.64 0.41 17.12
CA VAL A 183 -1.05 1.40 18.04
C VAL A 183 -1.27 0.93 19.45
N GLU A 184 -0.23 0.98 20.26
CA GLU A 184 -0.33 0.73 21.70
C GLU A 184 0.36 1.83 22.51
N SER A 185 0.04 1.90 23.80
CA SER A 185 0.72 2.80 24.72
C SER A 185 2.13 2.29 25.00
N ALA A 186 3.13 3.15 24.85
CA ALA A 186 4.49 2.85 25.22
C ALA A 186 4.60 2.88 26.76
N VAL A 187 4.62 1.70 27.37
CA VAL A 187 4.91 1.55 28.81
C VAL A 187 6.32 1.00 28.95
N THR A 188 7.23 1.78 29.57
CA THR A 188 8.56 1.30 29.94
C THR A 188 8.56 0.85 31.41
N GLN A 189 9.57 0.08 31.83
CA GLN A 189 9.76 -0.30 33.24
C GLN A 189 9.93 0.91 34.16
N ASP A 190 10.33 2.06 33.63
CA ASP A 190 10.57 3.32 34.35
C ASP A 190 9.47 4.38 34.12
N GLY A 191 8.33 3.99 33.56
CA GLY A 191 7.26 4.91 33.23
C GLY A 191 7.04 5.10 31.71
N ILE A 192 6.13 5.98 31.35
CA ILE A 192 5.72 6.22 29.96
C ILE A 192 6.85 6.96 29.23
N GLN A 193 7.57 6.28 28.35
CA GLN A 193 8.36 6.98 27.33
C GLN A 193 7.52 7.12 26.05
N SER A 194 7.25 8.33 25.70
CA SER A 194 6.52 8.68 24.49
C SER A 194 7.38 9.51 23.57
N ASN A 195 7.24 9.32 22.29
CA ASN A 195 7.67 10.27 21.26
C ASN A 195 6.77 11.53 21.30
N GLY A 196 6.53 12.10 22.49
CA GLY A 196 5.60 13.19 22.73
C GLY A 196 4.12 12.79 22.82
N THR A 197 3.71 11.58 22.39
CA THR A 197 2.30 11.15 22.36
C THR A 197 1.99 9.93 23.24
N GLY A 198 2.99 9.28 23.82
CA GLY A 198 2.80 8.03 24.61
C GLY A 198 2.35 6.82 23.80
N LYS A 199 2.47 6.86 22.47
CA LYS A 199 1.97 5.81 21.57
C LYS A 199 3.06 5.34 20.61
N VAL A 200 3.15 4.02 20.43
CA VAL A 200 4.04 3.38 19.45
C VAL A 200 3.18 2.70 18.38
N ARG A 201 3.50 2.91 17.12
CA ARG A 201 2.95 2.11 16.03
C ARG A 201 3.77 0.84 15.91
N ARG A 202 3.09 -0.28 15.73
CA ARG A 202 3.70 -1.58 15.50
C ARG A 202 3.18 -2.23 14.25
N LEU A 203 4.07 -2.88 13.51
CA LEU A 203 3.74 -3.67 12.32
C LEU A 203 4.16 -5.11 12.57
N LEU A 204 3.19 -6.02 12.62
CA LEU A 204 3.42 -7.46 12.69
C LEU A 204 3.55 -8.00 11.26
N ILE A 205 4.62 -8.75 10.99
CA ILE A 205 4.85 -9.47 9.73
C ILE A 205 5.13 -10.97 9.91
N ALA A 206 5.09 -11.45 11.16
CA ALA A 206 5.27 -12.88 11.45
C ALA A 206 4.15 -13.74 10.84
N PRO A 207 4.48 -14.81 10.09
CA PRO A 207 3.48 -15.60 9.35
C PRO A 207 2.63 -16.52 10.24
N ASP A 208 3.09 -16.84 11.43
CA ASP A 208 2.51 -17.85 12.34
C ASP A 208 1.55 -17.25 13.38
N ASN A 209 1.22 -15.95 13.29
CA ASN A 209 0.33 -15.34 14.26
C ASN A 209 -1.12 -15.86 14.09
N PRO A 210 -1.74 -16.42 15.15
CA PRO A 210 -3.07 -17.03 15.05
C PRO A 210 -4.20 -16.00 14.92
N LEU A 211 -3.98 -14.75 15.37
CA LEU A 211 -5.03 -13.71 15.42
C LEU A 211 -4.99 -12.77 14.22
N PHE A 212 -3.83 -12.58 13.62
CA PHE A 212 -3.65 -11.59 12.55
C PHE A 212 -3.09 -12.24 11.29
N GLU A 213 -3.66 -11.89 10.14
CA GLU A 213 -3.09 -12.23 8.84
C GLU A 213 -1.83 -11.40 8.62
N ALA A 214 -0.69 -12.05 8.64
CA ALA A 214 0.61 -11.45 8.43
C ALA A 214 1.55 -12.47 7.77
N GLY A 215 2.61 -12.00 7.15
CA GLY A 215 3.59 -12.88 6.52
C GLY A 215 4.66 -12.12 5.74
N GLU A 216 5.77 -12.79 5.49
CA GLU A 216 6.89 -12.21 4.77
C GLU A 216 7.60 -13.28 3.90
N ARG A 217 8.24 -12.82 2.82
CA ARG A 217 9.09 -13.63 1.93
C ARG A 217 10.56 -13.21 2.00
N VAL A 218 10.88 -12.26 2.87
CA VAL A 218 12.24 -11.67 2.96
C VAL A 218 13.18 -12.48 3.85
N GLN A 219 12.78 -13.68 4.24
CA GLN A 219 13.59 -14.68 4.93
C GLN A 219 14.26 -14.17 6.21
N GLY A 220 13.47 -13.54 7.09
CA GLY A 220 13.94 -13.06 8.39
C GLY A 220 14.87 -11.84 8.35
N ARG A 221 14.96 -11.13 7.21
CA ARG A 221 15.72 -9.87 7.12
C ARG A 221 15.07 -8.72 7.89
N LEU A 222 13.82 -8.88 8.25
CA LEU A 222 13.06 -7.96 9.09
C LEU A 222 12.62 -8.69 10.37
N PRO A 223 12.51 -8.00 11.53
CA PRO A 223 11.98 -8.60 12.74
C PRO A 223 10.48 -8.85 12.62
N ASP A 224 9.97 -9.85 13.35
CA ASP A 224 8.55 -10.23 13.36
C ASP A 224 7.60 -9.09 13.68
N VAL A 225 8.03 -8.17 14.56
CA VAL A 225 7.33 -6.95 14.94
C VAL A 225 8.27 -5.77 14.78
N ILE A 226 7.81 -4.75 14.05
CA ILE A 226 8.58 -3.54 13.77
C ILE A 226 7.93 -2.37 14.50
N ASP A 227 8.68 -1.75 15.41
CA ASP A 227 8.26 -0.55 16.12
C ASP A 227 8.49 0.70 15.24
N ASN A 228 7.48 1.57 15.20
CA ASN A 228 7.48 2.80 14.37
C ASN A 228 7.97 2.52 12.94
N PRO A 229 7.30 1.62 12.21
CA PRO A 229 7.76 1.14 10.92
C PRO A 229 7.91 2.28 9.90
N ASN A 230 8.94 2.14 9.04
CA ASN A 230 9.25 3.03 7.93
C ASN A 230 9.61 2.19 6.70
N LEU A 231 8.88 2.35 5.60
CA LEU A 231 9.04 1.50 4.41
C LEU A 231 10.39 1.71 3.72
N THR A 232 10.94 2.93 3.73
CA THR A 232 12.29 3.17 3.20
C THR A 232 13.34 2.43 4.01
N GLU A 233 13.27 2.48 5.34
CA GLU A 233 14.20 1.75 6.21
C GLU A 233 14.03 0.23 6.06
N MET A 234 12.80 -0.26 5.95
CA MET A 234 12.52 -1.67 5.71
C MET A 234 13.12 -2.14 4.38
N LEU A 235 12.97 -1.36 3.30
CA LEU A 235 13.59 -1.65 2.01
C LEU A 235 15.12 -1.78 2.13
N LEU A 236 15.77 -0.81 2.80
CA LEU A 236 17.21 -0.80 2.98
C LEU A 236 17.72 -1.95 3.88
N ARG A 237 16.91 -2.45 4.81
CA ARG A 237 17.23 -3.66 5.59
C ARG A 237 17.14 -4.93 4.74
N VAL A 238 16.14 -5.00 3.85
CA VAL A 238 15.98 -6.14 2.93
C VAL A 238 17.07 -6.13 1.86
N PHE A 239 17.45 -4.96 1.35
CA PHE A 239 18.45 -4.75 0.31
C PHE A 239 19.54 -3.76 0.78
N PRO A 240 20.48 -4.18 1.62
CA PRO A 240 21.47 -3.28 2.24
C PRO A 240 22.37 -2.53 1.26
N HIS A 241 22.61 -3.11 0.08
CA HIS A 241 23.45 -2.48 -0.95
C HIS A 241 22.83 -1.20 -1.54
N LEU A 242 21.50 -1.01 -1.41
CA LEU A 242 20.83 0.24 -1.83
C LEU A 242 21.17 1.44 -0.92
N ALA A 243 21.74 1.20 0.27
CA ALA A 243 22.18 2.24 1.19
C ALA A 243 23.59 2.76 0.87
N GLN A 244 24.35 2.06 0.02
CA GLN A 244 25.70 2.50 -0.35
C GLN A 244 25.62 3.60 -1.41
N PRO A 245 26.43 4.68 -1.30
CA PRO A 245 26.58 5.62 -2.39
C PRO A 245 27.05 4.85 -3.62
N THR A 246 26.39 5.03 -4.75
CA THR A 246 26.93 4.56 -6.03
C THR A 246 28.19 5.38 -6.28
N ASP A 247 29.38 4.78 -6.10
CA ASP A 247 30.62 5.36 -6.58
C ASP A 247 30.48 5.56 -8.10
N SER A 248 30.25 6.79 -8.49
CA SER A 248 30.11 7.25 -9.87
C SER A 248 31.44 7.81 -10.36
#